data_8a804f374f584b55a4747a0dba02f146
#
_entry.id   8a804f374f584b55a4747a0dba02f146
#
_cell.length_a   1.000
_cell.length_b   1.000
_cell.length_c   1.000
_cell.angle_alpha   90.00
_cell.angle_beta   90.00
_cell.angle_gamma   90.00
#
_symmetry.space_group_name_H-M   'P 1'
#
loop_
_entity.id
_entity.type
_entity.pdbx_description
1 polymer ?
#
loop_
_entity_poly.entity_id
_entity_poly.type
_entity_poly.pdbx_seq_one_letter_code
_entity_poly.pdbx_strand_id
1 'polypeptide(L)'
;MNSYSGLSFLLNPFLLAVCSCLTWVRQPVWADELALPPDIKENSPVLQRWLEKTPDVFKDIQNRPRFSSRFRLGYTQLPSNTRGWLIGVEDVGINRGKLTFSADYQDSVSGDYTALGAQVQYYLLPLGKNVNIAPVLGYRYLQIEDYSTNGANLGARLVLVLSSQGSADLFVTQNFVISGSGEQVGITTVSLGYALTPQVRISTDIEQVNSVALKDTRWGIIIEVLRF
;
A
#
# COMPACT_ATOMS: atom_id res chain seq x y z
N MET A 1 6.37 -9.09 -44.66
CA MET A 1 7.63 -8.89 -43.92
C MET A 1 7.25 -8.43 -42.52
N ASN A 2 7.24 -9.37 -41.60
CA ASN A 2 6.81 -9.15 -40.19
C ASN A 2 7.99 -8.58 -39.40
N SER A 3 7.83 -7.37 -38.91
CA SER A 3 8.75 -6.80 -37.90
C SER A 3 8.13 -6.93 -36.54
N TYR A 4 8.56 -7.93 -35.77
CA TYR A 4 8.30 -8.00 -34.34
C TYR A 4 9.19 -6.98 -33.64
N SER A 5 8.63 -5.84 -33.24
CA SER A 5 9.31 -4.93 -32.35
C SER A 5 9.26 -5.51 -30.94
N GLY A 6 10.44 -5.94 -30.46
CA GLY A 6 10.64 -6.52 -29.15
C GLY A 6 10.21 -5.57 -28.02
N LEU A 7 9.45 -6.13 -27.12
CA LEU A 7 9.04 -5.56 -25.86
C LEU A 7 10.29 -5.38 -24.96
N SER A 8 11.00 -4.28 -25.10
CA SER A 8 12.07 -3.92 -24.18
C SER A 8 11.41 -3.39 -22.89
N PHE A 9 11.15 -4.31 -21.95
CA PHE A 9 10.89 -3.97 -20.57
C PHE A 9 12.13 -3.27 -20.01
N LEU A 10 12.12 -1.95 -20.00
CA LEU A 10 13.05 -1.17 -19.22
C LEU A 10 12.65 -1.36 -17.74
N LEU A 11 13.15 -2.44 -17.14
CA LEU A 11 13.20 -2.59 -15.69
C LEU A 11 13.96 -1.38 -15.16
N ASN A 12 13.24 -0.51 -14.48
CA ASN A 12 13.81 0.68 -13.85
C ASN A 12 14.88 0.21 -12.84
N PRO A 13 16.15 0.63 -12.96
CA PRO A 13 17.23 0.19 -12.08
C PRO A 13 16.97 0.49 -10.59
N PHE A 14 16.02 1.37 -10.31
CA PHE A 14 15.55 1.65 -8.95
C PHE A 14 14.88 0.44 -8.28
N LEU A 15 14.22 -0.44 -9.04
CA LEU A 15 13.57 -1.64 -8.49
C LEU A 15 14.60 -2.70 -8.07
N LEU A 16 15.73 -2.78 -8.76
CA LEU A 16 16.81 -3.72 -8.44
C LEU A 16 17.60 -3.30 -7.19
N ALA A 17 17.74 -2.00 -6.93
CA ALA A 17 18.43 -1.50 -5.74
C ALA A 17 17.65 -1.76 -4.44
N VAL A 18 16.32 -1.81 -4.49
CA VAL A 18 15.47 -2.09 -3.32
C VAL A 18 15.49 -3.58 -2.93
N CYS A 19 15.65 -4.48 -3.89
CA CYS A 19 15.70 -5.92 -3.62
C CYS A 19 16.99 -6.38 -2.90
N SER A 20 18.12 -5.69 -3.04
CA SER A 20 19.38 -6.11 -2.45
C SER A 20 19.53 -5.82 -0.95
N CYS A 21 18.67 -4.99 -0.37
CA CYS A 21 18.69 -4.67 1.07
C CYS A 21 17.91 -5.65 1.96
N LEU A 22 17.24 -6.66 1.40
CA LEU A 22 16.30 -7.52 2.13
C LEU A 22 16.90 -8.81 2.72
N THR A 23 18.23 -9.02 2.69
CA THR A 23 18.86 -10.29 3.12
C THR A 23 19.27 -10.39 4.59
N TRP A 24 18.84 -9.47 5.46
CA TRP A 24 19.03 -9.63 6.90
C TRP A 24 17.90 -10.44 7.52
N VAL A 25 17.93 -11.76 7.30
CA VAL A 25 17.06 -12.70 8.00
C VAL A 25 17.51 -12.82 9.45
N ARG A 26 16.76 -12.26 10.38
CA ARG A 26 16.94 -12.53 11.81
C ARG A 26 16.48 -13.97 12.06
N GLN A 27 17.35 -14.78 12.65
CA GLN A 27 17.00 -16.12 13.11
C GLN A 27 15.89 -16.02 14.17
N PRO A 28 14.87 -16.90 14.14
CA PRO A 28 13.88 -16.95 15.18
C PRO A 28 14.54 -17.43 16.48
N VAL A 29 14.45 -16.62 17.54
CA VAL A 29 14.78 -17.05 18.89
C VAL A 29 13.61 -17.94 19.34
N TRP A 30 13.86 -19.21 19.48
CA TRP A 30 12.91 -20.15 20.11
C TRP A 30 12.87 -19.83 21.61
N ALA A 31 11.69 -19.42 22.10
CA ALA A 31 11.45 -19.34 23.52
C ALA A 31 11.37 -20.77 24.06
N ASP A 32 12.27 -21.12 24.96
CA ASP A 32 12.26 -22.41 25.65
C ASP A 32 10.91 -22.56 26.38
N GLU A 33 10.30 -23.72 26.24
CA GLU A 33 9.01 -24.01 26.85
C GLU A 33 9.14 -23.89 28.36
N LEU A 34 8.50 -22.89 28.97
CA LEU A 34 8.58 -22.63 30.39
C LEU A 34 7.94 -23.83 31.13
N ALA A 35 8.76 -24.77 31.58
CA ALA A 35 8.32 -25.95 32.32
C ALA A 35 7.81 -25.50 33.72
N LEU A 36 6.54 -25.16 33.78
CA LEU A 36 5.89 -24.85 35.08
C LEU A 36 5.79 -26.11 35.92
N PRO A 37 6.11 -26.05 37.24
CA PRO A 37 5.94 -27.15 38.15
C PRO A 37 4.50 -27.70 38.12
N PRO A 38 4.32 -29.03 38.17
CA PRO A 38 2.99 -29.64 38.04
C PRO A 38 2.00 -29.17 39.11
N ASP A 39 2.45 -28.92 40.32
CA ASP A 39 1.62 -28.39 41.43
C ASP A 39 0.95 -27.05 41.12
N ILE A 40 1.60 -26.20 40.33
CA ILE A 40 1.04 -24.90 39.96
C ILE A 40 -0.02 -25.06 38.86
N LYS A 41 0.16 -26.06 37.97
CA LYS A 41 -0.82 -26.35 36.91
C LYS A 41 -2.12 -26.91 37.47
N GLU A 42 -2.06 -27.76 38.51
CA GLU A 42 -3.24 -28.43 39.06
C GLU A 42 -4.02 -27.58 40.06
N ASN A 43 -3.34 -26.72 40.82
CA ASN A 43 -3.96 -25.98 41.92
C ASN A 43 -4.38 -24.54 41.59
N SER A 44 -4.19 -24.07 40.34
CA SER A 44 -4.60 -22.72 39.94
C SER A 44 -5.75 -22.76 38.94
N PRO A 45 -7.01 -22.48 39.36
CA PRO A 45 -8.15 -22.42 38.43
C PRO A 45 -8.01 -21.32 37.38
N VAL A 46 -7.24 -20.30 37.71
CA VAL A 46 -6.95 -19.21 36.78
C VAL A 46 -6.00 -19.68 35.67
N LEU A 47 -4.95 -20.42 36.06
CA LEU A 47 -3.98 -20.97 35.13
C LEU A 47 -4.60 -22.02 34.20
N GLN A 48 -5.46 -22.91 34.75
CA GLN A 48 -6.20 -23.90 33.96
C GLN A 48 -7.08 -23.24 32.92
N ARG A 49 -7.81 -22.17 33.28
CA ARG A 49 -8.64 -21.39 32.36
C ARG A 49 -7.81 -20.69 31.27
N TRP A 50 -6.58 -20.28 31.62
CA TRP A 50 -5.61 -19.71 30.66
C TRP A 50 -5.03 -20.78 29.72
N LEU A 51 -4.77 -21.98 30.21
CA LEU A 51 -4.25 -23.09 29.40
C LEU A 51 -5.33 -23.67 28.48
N GLU A 52 -6.61 -23.72 28.91
CA GLU A 52 -7.73 -24.17 28.10
C GLU A 52 -8.11 -23.16 27.00
N LYS A 53 -7.91 -21.88 27.24
CA LYS A 53 -8.32 -20.79 26.37
C LYS A 53 -7.17 -19.79 26.14
N THR A 54 -5.95 -20.33 25.97
CA THR A 54 -4.81 -19.46 25.63
C THR A 54 -5.15 -18.72 24.35
N PRO A 55 -5.41 -17.39 24.40
CA PRO A 55 -5.52 -16.63 23.14
C PRO A 55 -4.18 -16.81 22.44
N ASP A 56 -4.20 -17.13 21.17
CA ASP A 56 -2.98 -17.18 20.36
C ASP A 56 -2.47 -15.75 20.17
N VAL A 57 -1.89 -15.20 21.24
CA VAL A 57 -1.39 -13.83 21.32
C VAL A 57 -0.35 -13.58 20.21
N PHE A 58 0.40 -14.63 19.87
CA PHE A 58 1.38 -14.56 18.80
C PHE A 58 0.70 -14.37 17.44
N LYS A 59 -0.38 -15.09 17.19
CA LYS A 59 -1.20 -14.96 15.98
C LYS A 59 -1.92 -13.62 15.92
N ASP A 60 -2.41 -13.12 17.07
CA ASP A 60 -3.02 -11.80 17.17
C ASP A 60 -2.02 -10.68 16.88
N ILE A 61 -0.80 -10.77 17.43
CA ILE A 61 0.27 -9.80 17.17
C ILE A 61 0.71 -9.86 15.69
N GLN A 62 0.86 -11.07 15.14
CA GLN A 62 1.23 -11.24 13.73
C GLN A 62 0.19 -10.68 12.76
N ASN A 63 -1.08 -10.77 13.10
CA ASN A 63 -2.17 -10.33 12.22
C ASN A 63 -2.67 -8.91 12.53
N ARG A 64 -2.17 -8.26 13.58
CA ARG A 64 -2.52 -6.88 13.89
C ARG A 64 -1.90 -5.95 12.85
N PRO A 65 -2.70 -5.22 12.06
CA PRO A 65 -2.18 -4.35 11.04
C PRO A 65 -1.22 -3.31 11.61
N ARG A 66 -0.04 -3.15 11.01
CA ARG A 66 0.90 -2.07 11.33
C ARG A 66 0.61 -0.79 10.56
N PHE A 67 -0.24 -0.88 9.57
CA PHE A 67 -0.80 0.24 8.83
C PHE A 67 -2.30 0.34 9.13
N SER A 68 -2.85 1.54 9.12
CA SER A 68 -4.24 1.79 9.50
C SER A 68 -5.03 2.29 8.30
N SER A 69 -6.34 2.04 8.32
CA SER A 69 -7.27 2.70 7.41
C SER A 69 -7.16 4.22 7.58
N ARG A 70 -7.10 4.95 6.47
CA ARG A 70 -6.86 6.38 6.48
C ARG A 70 -7.73 7.12 5.50
N PHE A 71 -8.19 8.29 5.92
CA PHE A 71 -8.75 9.31 5.06
C PHE A 71 -7.62 10.24 4.62
N ARG A 72 -7.57 10.58 3.34
CA ARG A 72 -6.50 11.35 2.70
C ARG A 72 -7.05 12.61 2.09
N LEU A 73 -6.43 13.74 2.38
CA LEU A 73 -6.70 15.04 1.75
C LEU A 73 -5.38 15.70 1.41
N GLY A 74 -5.17 16.05 0.16
CA GLY A 74 -3.88 16.55 -0.27
C GLY A 74 -3.92 17.62 -1.33
N TYR A 75 -2.80 18.31 -1.40
CA TYR A 75 -2.44 19.22 -2.48
C TYR A 75 -1.51 18.47 -3.44
N THR A 76 -1.76 18.58 -4.74
CA THR A 76 -0.95 17.97 -5.78
C THR A 76 -0.44 19.02 -6.76
N GLN A 77 0.74 18.79 -7.28
CA GLN A 77 1.33 19.61 -8.32
C GLN A 77 1.72 18.76 -9.52
N LEU A 78 1.28 19.19 -10.69
CA LEU A 78 1.55 18.59 -11.98
C LEU A 78 2.73 19.29 -12.66
N PRO A 79 3.39 18.67 -13.69
CA PRO A 79 4.56 19.22 -14.38
C PRO A 79 4.32 20.58 -15.04
N SER A 80 3.14 20.81 -15.54
CA SER A 80 2.71 22.09 -16.13
C SER A 80 2.56 23.25 -15.13
N ASN A 81 3.09 23.09 -13.90
CA ASN A 81 2.88 24.01 -12.78
C ASN A 81 1.40 24.17 -12.39
N THR A 82 0.56 23.26 -12.85
CA THR A 82 -0.85 23.21 -12.51
C THR A 82 -1.03 22.66 -11.09
N ARG A 83 -1.90 23.31 -10.33
CA ARG A 83 -2.24 22.91 -8.95
C ARG A 83 -3.48 22.04 -8.96
N GLY A 84 -3.47 21.04 -8.10
CA GLY A 84 -4.61 20.14 -7.92
C GLY A 84 -4.82 19.77 -6.47
N TRP A 85 -5.85 18.98 -6.24
CA TRP A 85 -6.19 18.44 -4.94
C TRP A 85 -6.53 16.96 -5.05
N LEU A 86 -6.38 16.26 -3.94
CA LEU A 86 -6.66 14.84 -3.80
C LEU A 86 -7.53 14.62 -2.57
N ILE A 87 -8.55 13.79 -2.73
CA ILE A 87 -9.33 13.24 -1.63
C ILE A 87 -9.44 11.72 -1.80
N GLY A 88 -9.36 10.98 -0.71
CA GLY A 88 -9.45 9.52 -0.81
C GLY A 88 -9.55 8.83 0.53
N VAL A 89 -9.77 7.54 0.43
CA VAL A 89 -9.69 6.58 1.53
C VAL A 89 -8.71 5.48 1.14
N GLU A 90 -7.90 5.04 2.07
CA GLU A 90 -6.89 4.03 1.78
C GLU A 90 -6.85 2.97 2.88
N ASP A 91 -6.64 1.72 2.45
CA ASP A 91 -6.51 0.55 3.30
C ASP A 91 -7.71 0.33 4.26
N VAL A 92 -8.92 0.60 3.80
CA VAL A 92 -10.13 0.29 4.57
C VAL A 92 -10.31 -1.22 4.64
N GLY A 93 -10.13 -1.79 5.83
CA GLY A 93 -10.20 -3.24 6.05
C GLY A 93 -11.59 -3.80 5.81
N ILE A 94 -11.67 -4.90 5.07
CA ILE A 94 -12.89 -5.67 4.85
C ILE A 94 -12.87 -6.91 5.76
N ASN A 95 -13.85 -7.04 6.63
CA ASN A 95 -14.07 -8.21 7.51
C ASN A 95 -12.86 -8.61 8.39
N ARG A 96 -12.11 -7.66 8.92
CA ARG A 96 -10.89 -7.91 9.74
C ARG A 96 -9.88 -8.87 9.08
N GLY A 97 -9.96 -9.02 7.76
CA GLY A 97 -9.09 -9.88 6.97
C GLY A 97 -7.93 -9.12 6.34
N LYS A 98 -7.21 -9.84 5.47
CA LYS A 98 -6.10 -9.29 4.68
C LYS A 98 -6.58 -8.50 3.45
N LEU A 99 -7.87 -8.41 3.23
CA LEU A 99 -8.48 -7.69 2.12
C LEU A 99 -8.77 -6.26 2.56
N THR A 100 -8.30 -5.30 1.78
CA THR A 100 -8.55 -3.87 2.00
C THR A 100 -9.10 -3.24 0.73
N PHE A 101 -9.81 -2.14 0.91
CA PHE A 101 -10.36 -1.30 -0.15
C PHE A 101 -9.71 0.07 -0.08
N SER A 102 -9.43 0.67 -1.25
CA SER A 102 -8.96 2.04 -1.39
C SER A 102 -9.70 2.71 -2.55
N ALA A 103 -9.99 4.00 -2.40
CA ALA A 103 -10.53 4.84 -3.46
C ALA A 103 -9.94 6.23 -3.37
N ASP A 104 -9.68 6.85 -4.52
CA ASP A 104 -9.14 8.20 -4.64
C ASP A 104 -9.81 8.97 -5.77
N TYR A 105 -9.96 10.27 -5.54
CA TYR A 105 -10.33 11.25 -6.54
C TYR A 105 -9.32 12.39 -6.53
N GLN A 106 -8.93 12.81 -7.70
CA GLN A 106 -7.97 13.90 -7.89
C GLN A 106 -8.45 14.77 -9.02
N ASP A 107 -8.23 16.06 -8.85
CA ASP A 107 -8.64 17.06 -9.83
C ASP A 107 -7.67 18.23 -9.84
N SER A 108 -7.45 18.81 -11.00
CA SER A 108 -6.68 20.06 -11.15
C SER A 108 -7.57 21.28 -11.15
N VAL A 109 -7.05 22.38 -10.63
CA VAL A 109 -7.78 23.66 -10.62
C VAL A 109 -8.02 24.20 -12.02
N SER A 110 -7.16 23.84 -13.00
CA SER A 110 -7.31 24.23 -14.41
C SER A 110 -8.28 23.34 -15.19
N GLY A 111 -8.66 22.18 -14.64
CA GLY A 111 -9.48 21.19 -15.34
C GLY A 111 -8.71 20.28 -16.32
N ASP A 112 -7.40 20.45 -16.41
CA ASP A 112 -6.55 19.69 -17.36
C ASP A 112 -6.20 18.28 -16.85
N TYR A 113 -6.52 17.97 -15.59
CA TYR A 113 -6.24 16.68 -14.98
C TYR A 113 -7.40 16.24 -14.09
N THR A 114 -7.92 15.05 -14.34
CA THR A 114 -8.90 14.39 -13.45
C THR A 114 -8.56 12.92 -13.34
N ALA A 115 -8.51 12.37 -12.15
CA ALA A 115 -8.35 10.94 -11.91
C ALA A 115 -9.34 10.45 -10.86
N LEU A 116 -9.92 9.29 -11.12
CA LEU A 116 -10.79 8.57 -10.19
C LEU A 116 -10.35 7.12 -10.15
N GLY A 117 -10.11 6.59 -8.97
CA GLY A 117 -9.70 5.21 -8.75
C GLY A 117 -10.48 4.54 -7.63
N ALA A 118 -10.76 3.24 -7.82
CA ALA A 118 -11.27 2.37 -6.77
C ALA A 118 -10.63 1.00 -6.93
N GLN A 119 -10.05 0.47 -5.84
CA GLN A 119 -9.30 -0.78 -5.90
C GLN A 119 -9.38 -1.57 -4.61
N VAL A 120 -9.20 -2.88 -4.72
CA VAL A 120 -9.04 -3.80 -3.61
C VAL A 120 -7.62 -4.36 -3.62
N GLN A 121 -7.06 -4.56 -2.42
CA GLN A 121 -5.74 -5.15 -2.23
C GLN A 121 -5.87 -6.36 -1.30
N TYR A 122 -5.13 -7.42 -1.59
CA TYR A 122 -5.04 -8.59 -0.73
C TYR A 122 -3.61 -8.79 -0.23
N TYR A 123 -3.39 -8.54 1.05
CA TYR A 123 -2.06 -8.66 1.68
C TYR A 123 -1.64 -10.12 1.85
N LEU A 124 -0.56 -10.52 1.19
CA LEU A 124 -0.11 -11.90 1.17
C LEU A 124 0.52 -12.32 2.50
N LEU A 125 1.31 -11.44 3.13
CA LEU A 125 1.96 -11.71 4.40
C LEU A 125 1.05 -11.33 5.58
N PRO A 126 1.36 -11.79 6.80
CA PRO A 126 0.70 -11.32 8.02
C PRO A 126 0.79 -9.79 8.15
N LEU A 127 -0.32 -9.15 8.52
CA LEU A 127 -0.44 -7.68 8.55
C LEU A 127 0.48 -7.01 9.56
N GLY A 128 0.93 -7.73 10.59
CA GLY A 128 1.88 -7.25 11.61
C GLY A 128 3.35 -7.28 11.17
N LYS A 129 3.68 -7.70 9.95
CA LYS A 129 5.05 -7.65 9.44
C LYS A 129 5.43 -6.24 8.97
N ASN A 130 6.73 -5.93 9.04
CA ASN A 130 7.28 -4.66 8.55
C ASN A 130 7.30 -4.56 7.02
N VAL A 131 7.24 -5.71 6.34
CA VAL A 131 7.21 -5.79 4.88
C VAL A 131 5.97 -6.57 4.49
N ASN A 132 5.22 -6.05 3.54
CA ASN A 132 4.09 -6.76 2.95
C ASN A 132 4.00 -6.49 1.45
N ILE A 133 3.37 -7.41 0.74
CA ILE A 133 3.08 -7.28 -0.68
C ILE A 133 1.61 -7.64 -0.91
N ALA A 134 0.96 -6.91 -1.79
CA ALA A 134 -0.43 -7.13 -2.12
C ALA A 134 -0.67 -6.99 -3.62
N PRO A 135 -1.25 -7.98 -4.30
CA PRO A 135 -1.88 -7.78 -5.58
C PRO A 135 -3.01 -6.77 -5.46
N VAL A 136 -3.16 -5.98 -6.51
CA VAL A 136 -4.13 -4.89 -6.63
C VAL A 136 -5.05 -5.18 -7.79
N LEU A 137 -6.35 -5.06 -7.58
CA LEU A 137 -7.37 -5.16 -8.61
C LEU A 137 -8.37 -4.03 -8.43
N GLY A 138 -8.72 -3.33 -9.51
CA GLY A 138 -9.66 -2.23 -9.42
C GLY A 138 -10.09 -1.67 -10.76
N TYR A 139 -10.56 -0.45 -10.71
CA TYR A 139 -10.93 0.36 -11.85
C TYR A 139 -10.30 1.74 -11.70
N ARG A 140 -9.81 2.29 -12.80
CA ARG A 140 -9.27 3.65 -12.85
C ARG A 140 -9.74 4.39 -14.09
N TYR A 141 -10.13 5.64 -13.88
CA TYR A 141 -10.34 6.67 -14.88
C TYR A 141 -9.22 7.68 -14.75
N LEU A 142 -8.68 8.11 -15.87
CA LEU A 142 -7.62 9.11 -15.95
C LEU A 142 -7.88 10.02 -17.15
N GLN A 143 -7.88 11.32 -16.92
CA GLN A 143 -7.92 12.35 -17.95
C GLN A 143 -6.74 13.30 -17.73
N ILE A 144 -5.95 13.53 -18.76
CA ILE A 144 -4.81 14.45 -18.76
C ILE A 144 -4.89 15.25 -20.06
N GLU A 145 -5.21 16.54 -19.97
CA GLU A 145 -5.48 17.40 -21.12
C GLU A 145 -6.53 16.77 -22.05
N ASP A 146 -6.19 16.56 -23.31
CA ASP A 146 -7.06 15.94 -24.31
C ASP A 146 -7.03 14.40 -24.30
N TYR A 147 -6.14 13.80 -23.49
CA TYR A 147 -6.03 12.35 -23.36
C TYR A 147 -6.90 11.83 -22.24
N SER A 148 -7.78 10.88 -22.54
CA SER A 148 -8.58 10.19 -21.53
C SER A 148 -8.52 8.68 -21.69
N THR A 149 -8.38 7.97 -20.57
CA THR A 149 -8.40 6.51 -20.52
C THR A 149 -9.14 6.01 -19.29
N ASN A 150 -9.77 4.87 -19.43
CA ASN A 150 -10.41 4.18 -18.31
C ASN A 150 -10.35 2.67 -18.52
N GLY A 151 -10.34 1.94 -17.44
CA GLY A 151 -10.33 0.49 -17.56
C GLY A 151 -10.04 -0.24 -16.25
N ALA A 152 -9.87 -1.56 -16.41
CA ALA A 152 -9.45 -2.41 -15.32
C ALA A 152 -8.03 -2.02 -14.88
N ASN A 153 -7.85 -1.86 -13.57
CA ASN A 153 -6.59 -1.53 -12.93
C ASN A 153 -6.03 -2.79 -12.26
N LEU A 154 -4.91 -3.27 -12.75
CA LEU A 154 -4.21 -4.45 -12.23
C LEU A 154 -2.82 -4.06 -11.78
N GLY A 155 -2.39 -4.53 -10.60
CA GLY A 155 -1.08 -4.14 -10.12
C GLY A 155 -0.60 -4.90 -8.90
N ALA A 156 0.49 -4.39 -8.33
CA ALA A 156 1.07 -4.88 -7.10
C ALA A 156 1.49 -3.70 -6.22
N ARG A 157 1.31 -3.86 -4.91
CA ARG A 157 1.69 -2.90 -3.89
C ARG A 157 2.69 -3.52 -2.93
N LEU A 158 3.81 -2.85 -2.72
CA LEU A 158 4.80 -3.15 -1.69
C LEU A 158 4.62 -2.16 -0.53
N VAL A 159 4.59 -2.67 0.68
CA VAL A 159 4.50 -1.90 1.93
C VAL A 159 5.74 -2.16 2.75
N LEU A 160 6.43 -1.10 3.16
CA LEU A 160 7.58 -1.14 4.05
C LEU A 160 7.30 -0.25 5.26
N VAL A 161 7.09 -0.86 6.41
CA VAL A 161 6.96 -0.14 7.69
C VAL A 161 8.34 0.09 8.26
N LEU A 162 8.81 1.34 8.20
CA LEU A 162 10.18 1.74 8.54
C LEU A 162 10.39 1.88 10.06
N SER A 163 9.31 2.04 10.81
CA SER A 163 9.33 2.22 12.26
C SER A 163 8.71 1.02 12.97
N SER A 164 9.30 0.58 14.09
CA SER A 164 8.75 -0.49 14.92
C SER A 164 7.34 -0.19 15.47
N GLN A 165 7.00 1.09 15.59
CA GLN A 165 5.70 1.58 16.08
C GLN A 165 4.74 1.96 14.94
N GLY A 166 5.12 1.75 13.66
CA GLY A 166 4.32 2.15 12.52
C GLY A 166 4.25 3.66 12.26
N SER A 167 5.18 4.43 12.85
CA SER A 167 5.19 5.90 12.69
C SER A 167 5.65 6.37 11.32
N ALA A 168 6.40 5.55 10.59
CA ALA A 168 6.87 5.84 9.25
C ALA A 168 6.70 4.62 8.35
N ASP A 169 6.23 4.83 7.15
CA ASP A 169 6.08 3.79 6.13
C ASP A 169 6.36 4.33 4.72
N LEU A 170 6.69 3.39 3.85
CA LEU A 170 6.88 3.59 2.43
C LEU A 170 5.99 2.62 1.68
N PHE A 171 5.20 3.13 0.76
CA PHE A 171 4.40 2.35 -0.18
C PHE A 171 4.94 2.55 -1.58
N VAL A 172 5.07 1.46 -2.30
CA VAL A 172 5.39 1.48 -3.74
C VAL A 172 4.31 0.68 -4.43
N THR A 173 3.56 1.32 -5.33
CA THR A 173 2.48 0.68 -6.08
C THR A 173 2.77 0.79 -7.56
N GLN A 174 2.73 -0.34 -8.25
CA GLN A 174 2.79 -0.41 -9.70
C GLN A 174 1.46 -0.91 -10.23
N ASN A 175 0.78 -0.11 -11.00
CA ASN A 175 -0.51 -0.41 -11.59
C ASN A 175 -0.43 -0.34 -13.13
N PHE A 176 -1.27 -1.14 -13.78
CA PHE A 176 -1.49 -1.10 -15.22
C PHE A 176 -2.99 -0.95 -15.46
N VAL A 177 -3.36 0.13 -16.11
CA VAL A 177 -4.74 0.38 -16.55
C VAL A 177 -4.89 -0.22 -17.95
N ILE A 178 -5.79 -1.18 -18.07
CA ILE A 178 -6.09 -1.87 -19.34
C ILE A 178 -7.38 -1.27 -19.88
N SER A 179 -7.25 -0.41 -20.89
CA SER A 179 -8.38 0.21 -21.55
C SER A 179 -9.03 -0.74 -22.57
N GLY A 180 -10.33 -0.58 -22.77
CA GLY A 180 -11.05 -1.27 -23.84
C GLY A 180 -10.56 -0.94 -25.26
N SER A 181 -9.81 0.16 -25.44
CA SER A 181 -9.16 0.53 -26.70
C SER A 181 -7.87 -0.24 -27.00
N GLY A 182 -7.41 -1.10 -26.08
CA GLY A 182 -6.17 -1.86 -26.20
C GLY A 182 -4.93 -1.09 -25.77
N GLU A 183 -5.04 0.16 -25.37
CA GLU A 183 -3.95 0.93 -24.80
C GLU A 183 -3.71 0.54 -23.34
N GLN A 184 -2.44 0.47 -22.97
CA GLN A 184 -2.02 0.20 -21.60
C GLN A 184 -1.33 1.43 -21.01
N VAL A 185 -1.78 1.84 -19.83
CA VAL A 185 -1.17 2.92 -19.06
C VAL A 185 -0.55 2.35 -17.80
N GLY A 186 0.76 2.51 -17.64
CA GLY A 186 1.48 2.17 -16.43
C GLY A 186 1.46 3.34 -15.44
N ILE A 187 1.11 3.08 -14.19
CA ILE A 187 1.10 4.08 -13.12
C ILE A 187 1.96 3.56 -11.98
N THR A 188 3.05 4.28 -11.68
CA THR A 188 3.92 3.98 -10.54
C THR A 188 3.71 5.05 -9.49
N THR A 189 3.32 4.67 -8.29
CA THR A 189 3.14 5.56 -7.15
C THR A 189 4.11 5.19 -6.04
N VAL A 190 4.86 6.17 -5.54
CA VAL A 190 5.70 6.05 -4.35
C VAL A 190 5.16 7.01 -3.30
N SER A 191 4.81 6.50 -2.14
CA SER A 191 4.25 7.27 -1.02
C SER A 191 5.10 7.07 0.23
N LEU A 192 5.58 8.15 0.80
CA LEU A 192 6.31 8.16 2.07
C LEU A 192 5.47 8.89 3.12
N GLY A 193 5.07 8.17 4.17
CA GLY A 193 4.25 8.69 5.25
C GLY A 193 4.97 8.76 6.59
N TYR A 194 4.65 9.80 7.37
CA TYR A 194 5.14 9.98 8.73
C TYR A 194 4.03 10.42 9.67
N ALA A 195 3.86 9.74 10.81
CA ALA A 195 2.87 10.06 11.82
C ALA A 195 3.33 11.25 12.66
N LEU A 196 2.57 12.33 12.65
CA LEU A 196 2.77 13.51 13.50
C LEU A 196 2.14 13.28 14.88
N THR A 197 1.00 12.61 14.89
CA THR A 197 0.28 12.21 16.11
C THR A 197 -0.25 10.77 15.90
N PRO A 198 -0.79 10.11 16.93
CA PRO A 198 -1.43 8.80 16.75
C PRO A 198 -2.58 8.78 15.74
N GLN A 199 -3.16 9.94 15.42
CA GLN A 199 -4.35 10.06 14.56
C GLN A 199 -4.09 10.84 13.26
N VAL A 200 -3.00 11.61 13.19
CA VAL A 200 -2.69 12.48 12.05
C VAL A 200 -1.31 12.16 11.50
N ARG A 201 -1.24 11.99 10.20
CA ARG A 201 -0.01 11.76 9.44
C ARG A 201 0.13 12.80 8.34
N ILE A 202 1.35 12.98 7.88
CA ILE A 202 1.68 13.66 6.64
C ILE A 202 2.34 12.65 5.71
N SER A 203 1.98 12.67 4.44
CA SER A 203 2.62 11.87 3.41
C SER A 203 2.98 12.69 2.19
N THR A 204 3.98 12.23 1.47
CA THR A 204 4.37 12.76 0.16
C THR A 204 4.20 11.66 -0.86
N ASP A 205 3.44 11.92 -1.91
CA ASP A 205 3.25 11.01 -3.03
C ASP A 205 3.99 11.53 -4.25
N ILE A 206 4.67 10.61 -4.94
CA ILE A 206 5.22 10.82 -6.28
C ILE A 206 4.53 9.79 -7.16
N GLU A 207 3.81 10.25 -8.16
CA GLU A 207 3.15 9.39 -9.14
C GLU A 207 3.70 9.67 -10.52
N GLN A 208 4.07 8.60 -11.22
CA GLN A 208 4.52 8.63 -12.60
C GLN A 208 3.54 7.84 -13.46
N VAL A 209 2.98 8.51 -14.45
CA VAL A 209 2.13 7.92 -15.49
C VAL A 209 2.95 7.71 -16.74
N ASN A 210 2.92 6.51 -17.29
CA ASN A 210 3.62 6.15 -18.53
C ASN A 210 2.64 5.46 -19.48
N SER A 211 2.43 6.05 -20.64
CA SER A 211 1.73 5.44 -21.76
C SER A 211 2.51 5.67 -23.06
N VAL A 212 2.04 5.10 -24.15
CA VAL A 212 2.64 5.35 -25.49
C VAL A 212 2.45 6.82 -25.90
N ALA A 213 1.33 7.42 -25.49
CA ALA A 213 0.96 8.79 -25.86
C ALA A 213 1.42 9.85 -24.86
N LEU A 214 1.64 9.44 -23.57
CA LEU A 214 1.84 10.38 -22.48
C LEU A 214 2.86 9.87 -21.48
N LYS A 215 3.74 10.76 -21.02
CA LYS A 215 4.60 10.55 -19.88
C LYS A 215 4.46 11.75 -18.95
N ASP A 216 3.91 11.52 -17.77
CA ASP A 216 3.66 12.56 -16.77
C ASP A 216 4.19 12.15 -15.40
N THR A 217 4.62 13.13 -14.60
CA THR A 217 5.08 12.92 -13.22
C THR A 217 4.50 14.01 -12.36
N ARG A 218 3.83 13.63 -11.30
CA ARG A 218 3.28 14.57 -10.31
C ARG A 218 3.78 14.24 -8.92
N TRP A 219 3.72 15.21 -8.04
CA TRP A 219 3.96 15.03 -6.63
C TRP A 219 2.88 15.70 -5.80
N GLY A 220 2.69 15.25 -4.59
CA GLY A 220 1.69 15.77 -3.68
C GLY A 220 2.12 15.70 -2.23
N ILE A 221 1.56 16.62 -1.43
CA ILE A 221 1.64 16.60 0.03
C ILE A 221 0.23 16.33 0.55
N ILE A 222 0.10 15.33 1.40
CA ILE A 222 -1.18 14.78 1.81
C ILE A 222 -1.22 14.72 3.33
N ILE A 223 -2.31 15.20 3.90
CA ILE A 223 -2.66 15.01 5.30
C ILE A 223 -3.54 13.76 5.36
N GLU A 224 -3.18 12.85 6.24
CA GLU A 224 -3.89 11.60 6.46
C GLU A 224 -4.45 11.56 7.88
N VAL A 225 -5.74 11.27 8.00
CA VAL A 225 -6.39 11.03 9.28
C VAL A 225 -6.58 9.53 9.43
N LEU A 226 -5.92 8.99 10.44
CA LEU A 226 -5.97 7.58 10.76
C LEU A 226 -7.30 7.29 11.47
N ARG A 227 -7.98 6.29 11.02
CA ARG A 227 -9.11 5.73 11.73
C ARG A 227 -8.76 4.35 12.31
N PHE A 228 -8.74 4.20 13.63
CA PHE A 228 -9.48 3.38 14.57
C PHE A 228 -9.32 1.87 14.45
#